data_648e127df29c2f303b15deba6ebbadc4
#
_entry.id   648e127df29c2f303b15deba6ebbadc4
#
_cell.length_a   1.000
_cell.length_b   1.000
_cell.length_c   1.000
_cell.angle_alpha   90.00
_cell.angle_beta   90.00
_cell.angle_gamma   90.00
#
_symmetry.space_group_name_H-M   'P 1'
#
loop_
_entity.id
_entity.type
_entity.pdbx_description
1 polymer ?
#
loop_
_entity_poly.entity_id
_entity_poly.type
_entity_poly.pdbx_seq_one_letter_code
_entity_poly.pdbx_strand_id
1 'polypeptide(L)'
;RDFCLSRGLGDVYKRQAKLSGGVAVLYVGAASEVEMKEKKDRVDDALSATRAAVAEGIVPGGGVAYIRCLDSLEGFKGDNDDETTGIRIVKRAIEEPLRQIVNNAGLEGAVVVNEVRNGKGDFGYNARTDKYENLFETGVIDPAKVTRVALENAASIAGMFLTTECVIAEKKEEVPAAPAAPGMGG
;
A
#
# COMPACT_ATOMS: atom_id res chain seq x y z
N ARG A 1 17.18 -9.18 -27.85
CA ARG A 1 17.73 -10.22 -26.93
C ARG A 1 16.74 -10.60 -25.82
N ASP A 2 15.82 -9.71 -25.45
CA ASP A 2 14.82 -9.95 -24.38
C ASP A 2 13.59 -10.74 -24.85
N PHE A 3 13.46 -10.95 -26.15
CA PHE A 3 12.33 -11.63 -26.78
C PHE A 3 12.30 -13.15 -26.57
N CYS A 4 13.43 -13.76 -26.22
CA CYS A 4 13.51 -15.23 -26.03
C CYS A 4 13.11 -15.70 -24.63
N LEU A 5 13.32 -14.89 -23.57
CA LEU A 5 12.94 -15.23 -22.18
C LEU A 5 11.43 -15.10 -21.94
N SER A 6 10.77 -14.17 -22.65
CA SER A 6 9.31 -13.98 -22.54
C SER A 6 8.51 -15.11 -23.20
N ARG A 7 9.05 -15.80 -24.19
CA ARG A 7 8.36 -16.93 -24.87
C ARG A 7 8.18 -18.15 -23.96
N GLY A 8 9.18 -18.50 -23.17
CA GLY A 8 9.09 -19.65 -22.25
C GLY A 8 8.08 -19.45 -21.14
N LEU A 9 8.05 -18.27 -20.52
CA LEU A 9 7.06 -17.91 -19.51
C LEU A 9 5.65 -17.79 -20.08
N GLY A 10 5.49 -17.18 -21.27
CA GLY A 10 4.20 -17.07 -21.94
C GLY A 10 3.59 -18.43 -22.30
N ASP A 11 4.39 -19.42 -22.65
CA ASP A 11 3.92 -20.78 -22.96
C ASP A 11 3.52 -21.57 -21.69
N VAL A 12 4.21 -21.37 -20.58
CA VAL A 12 3.82 -21.95 -19.29
C VAL A 12 2.47 -21.38 -18.83
N TYR A 13 2.27 -20.07 -18.88
CA TYR A 13 0.99 -19.45 -18.53
C TYR A 13 -0.15 -19.88 -19.45
N LYS A 14 0.10 -19.99 -20.78
CA LYS A 14 -0.90 -20.50 -21.72
C LYS A 14 -1.30 -21.95 -21.47
N ARG A 15 -0.36 -22.81 -21.10
CA ARG A 15 -0.63 -24.20 -20.74
C ARG A 15 -1.39 -24.31 -19.42
N GLN A 16 -1.01 -23.54 -18.42
CA GLN A 16 -1.69 -23.47 -17.14
C GLN A 16 -3.12 -22.91 -17.29
N ALA A 17 -3.32 -21.90 -18.14
CA ALA A 17 -4.62 -21.33 -18.44
C ALA A 17 -5.56 -22.33 -19.16
N LYS A 18 -5.02 -23.19 -20.05
CA LYS A 18 -5.78 -24.27 -20.69
C LYS A 18 -6.24 -25.34 -19.69
N LEU A 19 -5.50 -25.52 -18.59
CA LEU A 19 -5.85 -26.46 -17.51
C LEU A 19 -6.83 -25.86 -16.52
N SER A 20 -6.85 -24.53 -16.37
CA SER A 20 -7.67 -23.79 -15.37
C SER A 20 -8.92 -23.12 -15.94
N GLY A 21 -9.31 -23.42 -17.19
CA GLY A 21 -10.61 -23.02 -17.74
C GLY A 21 -10.66 -21.74 -18.57
N GLY A 22 -9.54 -21.11 -18.95
CA GLY A 22 -9.54 -20.03 -19.92
C GLY A 22 -8.56 -18.89 -19.66
N VAL A 23 -8.42 -18.01 -20.65
CA VAL A 23 -7.66 -16.75 -20.59
C VAL A 23 -8.61 -15.62 -20.91
N ALA A 24 -8.71 -14.63 -20.03
CA ALA A 24 -9.35 -13.36 -20.33
C ALA A 24 -8.28 -12.37 -20.80
N VAL A 25 -8.57 -11.64 -21.87
CA VAL A 25 -7.69 -10.59 -22.40
C VAL A 25 -8.41 -9.27 -22.30
N LEU A 26 -7.82 -8.34 -21.53
CA LEU A 26 -8.32 -6.98 -21.37
C LEU A 26 -7.52 -6.05 -22.28
N TYR A 27 -8.20 -5.41 -23.24
CA TYR A 27 -7.58 -4.41 -24.11
C TYR A 27 -7.71 -3.02 -23.48
N VAL A 28 -6.58 -2.35 -23.31
CA VAL A 28 -6.51 -1.00 -22.73
C VAL A 28 -6.10 -0.04 -23.84
N GLY A 29 -6.84 1.07 -23.99
CA GLY A 29 -6.53 2.14 -24.93
C GLY A 29 -6.71 3.51 -24.30
N ALA A 30 -6.00 4.51 -24.83
CA ALA A 30 -6.10 5.91 -24.45
C ALA A 30 -5.71 6.83 -25.61
N ALA A 31 -5.94 8.13 -25.44
CA ALA A 31 -5.62 9.12 -26.47
C ALA A 31 -4.11 9.42 -26.57
N SER A 32 -3.34 9.16 -25.51
CA SER A 32 -1.89 9.32 -25.48
C SER A 32 -1.20 8.07 -24.92
N GLU A 33 0.09 7.91 -25.23
CA GLU A 33 0.90 6.80 -24.76
C GLU A 33 1.08 6.84 -23.22
N VAL A 34 1.24 8.04 -22.66
CA VAL A 34 1.38 8.23 -21.19
C VAL A 34 0.09 7.81 -20.49
N GLU A 35 -1.05 8.23 -20.97
CA GLU A 35 -2.36 7.85 -20.42
C GLU A 35 -2.64 6.36 -20.55
N MET A 36 -2.25 5.76 -21.68
CA MET A 36 -2.37 4.32 -21.90
C MET A 36 -1.53 3.53 -20.91
N LYS A 37 -0.29 3.97 -20.64
CA LYS A 37 0.59 3.35 -19.65
C LYS A 37 0.00 3.46 -18.25
N GLU A 38 -0.48 4.63 -17.87
CA GLU A 38 -1.12 4.85 -16.56
C GLU A 38 -2.36 3.95 -16.36
N LYS A 39 -3.21 3.84 -17.38
CA LYS A 39 -4.37 2.93 -17.33
C LYS A 39 -3.96 1.47 -17.23
N LYS A 40 -2.92 1.06 -17.95
CA LYS A 40 -2.39 -0.30 -17.87
C LYS A 40 -1.87 -0.60 -16.48
N ASP A 41 -1.06 0.29 -15.90
CA ASP A 41 -0.50 0.11 -14.57
C ASP A 41 -1.62 -0.01 -13.51
N ARG A 42 -2.69 0.80 -13.59
CA ARG A 42 -3.88 0.65 -12.72
C ARG A 42 -4.58 -0.70 -12.87
N VAL A 43 -4.68 -1.22 -14.09
CA VAL A 43 -5.31 -2.54 -14.31
C VAL A 43 -4.44 -3.66 -13.75
N ASP A 44 -3.12 -3.56 -13.91
CA ASP A 44 -2.18 -4.53 -13.35
C ASP A 44 -2.20 -4.51 -11.81
N ASP A 45 -2.30 -3.34 -11.19
CA ASP A 45 -2.47 -3.17 -9.74
C ASP A 45 -3.79 -3.79 -9.25
N ALA A 46 -4.90 -3.49 -9.93
CA ALA A 46 -6.21 -4.05 -9.59
C ALA A 46 -6.22 -5.57 -9.71
N LEU A 47 -5.58 -6.13 -10.73
CA LEU A 47 -5.45 -7.57 -10.90
C LEU A 47 -4.62 -8.21 -9.78
N SER A 48 -3.52 -7.58 -9.40
CA SER A 48 -2.64 -8.02 -8.32
C SER A 48 -3.36 -7.98 -6.96
N ALA A 49 -4.09 -6.89 -6.68
CA ALA A 49 -4.93 -6.74 -5.50
C ALA A 49 -6.04 -7.81 -5.44
N THR A 50 -6.70 -8.06 -6.56
CA THR A 50 -7.75 -9.09 -6.65
C THR A 50 -7.20 -10.49 -6.36
N ARG A 51 -6.03 -10.83 -6.92
CA ARG A 51 -5.35 -12.11 -6.63
C ARG A 51 -4.97 -12.24 -5.16
N ALA A 52 -4.48 -11.18 -4.55
CA ALA A 52 -4.16 -11.15 -3.13
C ALA A 52 -5.41 -11.32 -2.26
N ALA A 53 -6.53 -10.68 -2.64
CA ALA A 53 -7.81 -10.81 -1.96
C ALA A 53 -8.40 -12.24 -2.06
N VAL A 54 -8.27 -12.88 -3.22
CA VAL A 54 -8.69 -14.30 -3.38
C VAL A 54 -7.84 -15.24 -2.53
N ALA A 55 -6.56 -14.92 -2.32
CA ALA A 55 -5.64 -15.78 -1.56
C ALA A 55 -5.90 -15.73 -0.04
N GLU A 56 -6.12 -14.54 0.54
CA GLU A 56 -6.20 -14.36 2.00
C GLU A 56 -7.46 -13.60 2.47
N GLY A 57 -8.36 -13.26 1.56
CA GLY A 57 -9.55 -12.49 1.89
C GLY A 57 -9.33 -10.97 1.89
N ILE A 58 -10.35 -10.27 2.38
CA ILE A 58 -10.42 -8.80 2.42
C ILE A 58 -10.64 -8.30 3.85
N VAL A 59 -10.19 -7.09 4.09
CA VAL A 59 -10.34 -6.37 5.37
C VAL A 59 -10.87 -4.96 5.11
N PRO A 60 -11.42 -4.25 6.13
CA PRO A 60 -11.74 -2.83 6.00
C PRO A 60 -10.51 -2.05 5.56
N GLY A 61 -10.66 -1.22 4.53
CA GLY A 61 -9.58 -0.43 3.96
C GLY A 61 -9.26 0.83 4.75
N GLY A 62 -8.48 1.71 4.14
CA GLY A 62 -8.16 3.01 4.73
C GLY A 62 -7.35 2.97 6.02
N GLY A 63 -6.66 1.88 6.31
CA GLY A 63 -5.89 1.69 7.54
C GLY A 63 -6.73 1.24 8.75
N VAL A 64 -8.05 1.07 8.59
CA VAL A 64 -8.94 0.67 9.70
C VAL A 64 -8.63 -0.73 10.22
N ALA A 65 -8.23 -1.66 9.34
CA ALA A 65 -7.82 -3.00 9.74
C ALA A 65 -6.71 -2.98 10.82
N TYR A 66 -5.73 -2.09 10.69
CA TYR A 66 -4.67 -1.93 11.69
C TYR A 66 -5.20 -1.40 13.03
N ILE A 67 -6.15 -0.46 12.99
CA ILE A 67 -6.77 0.07 14.21
C ILE A 67 -7.51 -1.04 14.97
N ARG A 68 -8.18 -1.96 14.25
CA ARG A 68 -8.83 -3.13 14.87
C ARG A 68 -7.85 -4.12 15.49
N CYS A 69 -6.61 -4.17 15.02
CA CYS A 69 -5.55 -4.98 15.63
C CYS A 69 -5.05 -4.43 16.97
N LEU A 70 -5.30 -3.15 17.31
CA LEU A 70 -4.87 -2.55 18.57
C LEU A 70 -5.42 -3.30 19.78
N ASP A 71 -6.66 -3.75 19.72
CA ASP A 71 -7.30 -4.49 20.82
C ASP A 71 -6.55 -5.80 21.13
N SER A 72 -6.02 -6.46 20.11
CA SER A 72 -5.24 -7.68 20.27
C SER A 72 -3.89 -7.44 20.96
N LEU A 73 -3.40 -6.22 20.90
CA LEU A 73 -2.16 -5.80 21.55
C LEU A 73 -2.39 -5.23 22.97
N GLU A 74 -3.65 -5.00 23.36
CA GLU A 74 -3.96 -4.56 24.72
C GLU A 74 -3.65 -5.66 25.73
N GLY A 75 -2.85 -5.32 26.74
CA GLY A 75 -2.39 -6.30 27.72
C GLY A 75 -1.15 -7.10 27.33
N PHE A 76 -0.69 -6.99 26.06
CA PHE A 76 0.57 -7.60 25.67
C PHE A 76 1.73 -6.88 26.36
N LYS A 77 2.58 -7.65 27.06
CA LYS A 77 3.77 -7.15 27.76
C LYS A 77 4.97 -7.97 27.30
N GLY A 78 6.10 -7.31 27.15
CA GLY A 78 7.38 -7.99 26.94
C GLY A 78 7.91 -8.62 28.23
N ASP A 79 8.90 -9.49 28.08
CA ASP A 79 9.58 -10.12 29.22
C ASP A 79 10.49 -9.11 29.98
N ASN A 80 10.79 -7.98 29.34
CA ASN A 80 11.58 -6.88 29.87
C ASN A 80 11.03 -5.51 29.43
N ASP A 81 11.63 -4.43 29.96
CA ASP A 81 11.21 -3.05 29.66
C ASP A 81 11.47 -2.64 28.21
N ASP A 82 12.53 -3.16 27.60
CA ASP A 82 12.89 -2.85 26.21
C ASP A 82 11.88 -3.49 25.24
N GLU A 83 11.51 -4.72 25.46
CA GLU A 83 10.46 -5.38 24.68
C GLU A 83 9.10 -4.70 24.87
N THR A 84 8.77 -4.32 26.08
CA THR A 84 7.55 -3.55 26.37
C THR A 84 7.56 -2.20 25.65
N THR A 85 8.72 -1.57 25.53
CA THR A 85 8.89 -0.34 24.76
C THR A 85 8.72 -0.59 23.27
N GLY A 86 9.27 -1.68 22.72
CA GLY A 86 9.05 -2.11 21.35
C GLY A 86 7.57 -2.31 21.01
N ILE A 87 6.83 -2.98 21.91
CA ILE A 87 5.38 -3.17 21.74
C ILE A 87 4.64 -1.82 21.68
N ARG A 88 5.03 -0.86 22.54
CA ARG A 88 4.43 0.50 22.51
C ARG A 88 4.74 1.24 21.20
N ILE A 89 5.95 1.07 20.66
CA ILE A 89 6.32 1.63 19.35
C ILE A 89 5.43 1.06 18.25
N VAL A 90 5.24 -0.26 18.21
CA VAL A 90 4.37 -0.90 17.21
C VAL A 90 2.92 -0.40 17.36
N LYS A 91 2.38 -0.37 18.58
CA LYS A 91 1.02 0.16 18.84
C LYS A 91 0.84 1.57 18.28
N ARG A 92 1.85 2.42 18.44
CA ARG A 92 1.79 3.79 17.90
C ARG A 92 1.93 3.83 16.39
N ALA A 93 2.80 2.98 15.83
CA ALA A 93 3.08 2.96 14.40
C ALA A 93 1.89 2.50 13.55
N ILE A 94 1.10 1.53 14.02
CA ILE A 94 -0.04 1.00 13.27
C ILE A 94 -1.24 1.96 13.17
N GLU A 95 -1.25 3.06 13.92
CA GLU A 95 -2.22 4.15 13.73
C GLU A 95 -1.86 5.07 12.56
N GLU A 96 -0.58 5.11 12.16
CA GLU A 96 -0.09 6.09 11.18
C GLU A 96 -0.70 5.95 9.79
N PRO A 97 -0.99 4.76 9.24
CA PRO A 97 -1.62 4.65 7.93
C PRO A 97 -2.95 5.41 7.83
N LEU A 98 -3.85 5.22 8.79
CA LEU A 98 -5.11 5.96 8.83
C LEU A 98 -4.86 7.45 9.06
N ARG A 99 -4.00 7.80 10.00
CA ARG A 99 -3.64 9.19 10.32
C ARG A 99 -3.13 9.93 9.09
N GLN A 100 -2.24 9.30 8.33
CA GLN A 100 -1.67 9.90 7.12
C GLN A 100 -2.72 10.12 6.02
N ILE A 101 -3.62 9.15 5.81
CA ILE A 101 -4.73 9.29 4.85
C ILE A 101 -5.59 10.51 5.21
N VAL A 102 -5.94 10.65 6.49
CA VAL A 102 -6.77 11.75 6.98
C VAL A 102 -6.05 13.10 6.87
N ASN A 103 -4.77 13.15 7.23
CA ASN A 103 -3.95 14.36 7.08
C ASN A 103 -3.83 14.77 5.61
N ASN A 104 -3.68 13.83 4.68
CA ASN A 104 -3.66 14.10 3.24
C ASN A 104 -5.01 14.65 2.74
N ALA A 105 -6.11 14.30 3.40
CA ALA A 105 -7.43 14.88 3.12
C ALA A 105 -7.63 16.27 3.76
N GLY A 106 -6.64 16.80 4.49
CA GLY A 106 -6.68 18.12 5.12
C GLY A 106 -7.38 18.16 6.48
N LEU A 107 -7.59 17.01 7.11
CA LEU A 107 -8.24 16.90 8.41
C LEU A 107 -7.24 16.52 9.51
N GLU A 108 -7.66 16.68 10.76
CA GLU A 108 -6.84 16.30 11.92
C GLU A 108 -6.89 14.78 12.16
N GLY A 109 -5.81 14.09 11.79
CA GLY A 109 -5.73 12.63 11.86
C GLY A 109 -5.93 12.04 13.25
N ALA A 110 -5.54 12.76 14.31
CA ALA A 110 -5.69 12.28 15.69
C ALA A 110 -7.16 12.13 16.09
N VAL A 111 -8.01 13.07 15.66
CA VAL A 111 -9.45 13.06 15.95
C VAL A 111 -10.12 11.87 15.27
N VAL A 112 -9.83 11.67 13.99
CA VAL A 112 -10.43 10.58 13.20
C VAL A 112 -9.96 9.20 13.70
N VAL A 113 -8.67 9.04 14.01
CA VAL A 113 -8.14 7.80 14.59
C VAL A 113 -8.86 7.46 15.89
N ASN A 114 -9.08 8.44 16.78
CA ASN A 114 -9.79 8.21 18.04
C ASN A 114 -11.26 7.82 17.81
N GLU A 115 -11.94 8.47 16.87
CA GLU A 115 -13.34 8.14 16.53
C GLU A 115 -13.46 6.74 15.93
N VAL A 116 -12.58 6.38 15.00
CA VAL A 116 -12.53 5.04 14.40
C VAL A 116 -12.22 3.98 15.45
N ARG A 117 -11.31 4.26 16.39
CA ARG A 117 -10.96 3.34 17.48
C ARG A 117 -12.15 3.04 18.39
N ASN A 118 -12.99 4.04 18.69
CA ASN A 118 -14.19 3.87 19.47
C ASN A 118 -15.31 3.10 18.74
N GLY A 119 -15.26 3.09 17.41
CA GLY A 119 -16.15 2.30 16.57
C GLY A 119 -15.81 0.81 16.58
N LYS A 120 -16.72 -0.02 16.06
CA LYS A 120 -16.57 -1.49 16.02
C LYS A 120 -16.71 -2.04 14.59
N GLY A 121 -16.12 -3.21 14.37
CA GLY A 121 -16.23 -3.93 13.11
C GLY A 121 -15.70 -3.09 11.93
N ASP A 122 -16.52 -2.96 10.89
CA ASP A 122 -16.15 -2.32 9.63
C ASP A 122 -16.39 -0.81 9.60
N PHE A 123 -16.77 -0.23 10.74
CA PHE A 123 -16.93 1.21 10.89
C PHE A 123 -15.58 1.92 10.71
N GLY A 124 -15.53 2.90 9.81
CA GLY A 124 -14.33 3.65 9.52
C GLY A 124 -14.61 4.98 8.85
N TYR A 125 -13.57 5.71 8.54
CA TYR A 125 -13.64 7.00 7.86
C TYR A 125 -13.36 6.84 6.37
N ASN A 126 -14.28 7.30 5.53
CA ASN A 126 -14.13 7.36 4.08
C ASN A 126 -13.65 8.76 3.66
N ALA A 127 -12.36 8.90 3.37
CA ALA A 127 -11.74 10.17 2.98
C ALA A 127 -12.28 10.75 1.65
N ARG A 128 -12.92 9.91 0.81
CA ARG A 128 -13.50 10.37 -0.46
C ARG A 128 -14.82 11.12 -0.26
N THR A 129 -15.63 10.67 0.71
CA THR A 129 -16.97 11.21 0.97
C THR A 129 -17.02 12.11 2.21
N ASP A 130 -15.90 12.17 2.96
CA ASP A 130 -15.79 12.86 4.26
C ASP A 130 -16.85 12.38 5.26
N LYS A 131 -17.02 11.04 5.38
CA LYS A 131 -18.03 10.43 6.25
C LYS A 131 -17.50 9.23 7.01
N TYR A 132 -18.09 9.03 8.18
CA TYR A 132 -17.94 7.79 8.93
C TYR A 132 -19.04 6.82 8.51
N GLU A 133 -18.66 5.64 8.05
CA GLU A 133 -19.60 4.67 7.48
C GLU A 133 -19.05 3.25 7.55
N ASN A 134 -19.88 2.26 7.17
CA ASN A 134 -19.42 0.89 7.01
C ASN A 134 -18.60 0.77 5.72
N LEU A 135 -17.30 0.49 5.86
CA LEU A 135 -16.36 0.48 4.75
C LEU A 135 -16.56 -0.71 3.81
N PHE A 136 -17.09 -1.84 4.29
CA PHE A 136 -17.43 -2.97 3.42
C PHE A 136 -18.62 -2.64 2.51
N GLU A 137 -19.65 -1.98 3.03
CA GLU A 137 -20.82 -1.58 2.25
C GLU A 137 -20.49 -0.52 1.20
N THR A 138 -19.57 0.38 1.52
CA THR A 138 -19.13 1.45 0.61
C THR A 138 -18.01 1.04 -0.34
N GLY A 139 -17.49 -0.20 -0.21
CA GLY A 139 -16.46 -0.75 -1.08
C GLY A 139 -15.06 -0.23 -0.79
N VAL A 140 -14.82 0.34 0.40
CA VAL A 140 -13.48 0.74 0.85
C VAL A 140 -12.83 -0.46 1.54
N ILE A 141 -12.22 -1.32 0.75
CA ILE A 141 -11.65 -2.59 1.18
C ILE A 141 -10.21 -2.74 0.73
N ASP A 142 -9.42 -3.46 1.52
CA ASP A 142 -8.04 -3.81 1.19
C ASP A 142 -7.86 -5.34 1.21
N PRO A 143 -6.96 -5.91 0.39
CA PRO A 143 -6.58 -7.31 0.50
C PRO A 143 -5.83 -7.56 1.82
N ALA A 144 -6.26 -8.56 2.60
CA ALA A 144 -5.63 -8.91 3.87
C ALA A 144 -4.13 -9.23 3.71
N LYS A 145 -3.78 -9.92 2.63
CA LYS A 145 -2.38 -10.23 2.31
C LYS A 145 -1.51 -8.99 2.16
N VAL A 146 -2.02 -7.95 1.50
CA VAL A 146 -1.25 -6.72 1.27
C VAL A 146 -0.99 -6.01 2.58
N THR A 147 -2.01 -5.84 3.43
CA THR A 147 -1.88 -5.18 4.73
C THR A 147 -0.94 -5.95 5.66
N ARG A 148 -1.05 -7.27 5.72
CA ARG A 148 -0.16 -8.13 6.52
C ARG A 148 1.30 -8.03 6.07
N VAL A 149 1.57 -8.23 4.78
CA VAL A 149 2.94 -8.19 4.23
C VAL A 149 3.56 -6.80 4.36
N ALA A 150 2.78 -5.74 4.22
CA ALA A 150 3.26 -4.38 4.43
C ALA A 150 3.78 -4.17 5.86
N LEU A 151 3.04 -4.65 6.87
CA LEU A 151 3.45 -4.57 8.27
C LEU A 151 4.69 -5.44 8.55
N GLU A 152 4.72 -6.67 8.04
CA GLU A 152 5.87 -7.59 8.20
C GLU A 152 7.15 -6.99 7.61
N ASN A 153 7.08 -6.45 6.39
CA ASN A 153 8.22 -5.82 5.74
C ASN A 153 8.67 -4.55 6.47
N ALA A 154 7.73 -3.72 6.92
CA ALA A 154 8.04 -2.53 7.70
C ALA A 154 8.74 -2.88 9.02
N ALA A 155 8.27 -3.90 9.73
CA ALA A 155 8.89 -4.38 10.97
C ALA A 155 10.30 -4.95 10.71
N SER A 156 10.48 -5.70 9.63
CA SER A 156 11.78 -6.24 9.23
C SER A 156 12.81 -5.14 8.97
N ILE A 157 12.43 -4.12 8.21
CA ILE A 157 13.31 -2.98 7.92
C ILE A 157 13.59 -2.16 9.18
N ALA A 158 12.57 -1.90 10.01
CA ALA A 158 12.74 -1.19 11.27
C ALA A 158 13.72 -1.92 12.21
N GLY A 159 13.62 -3.25 12.32
CA GLY A 159 14.55 -4.07 13.09
C GLY A 159 15.99 -3.97 12.57
N MET A 160 16.17 -3.94 11.25
CA MET A 160 17.49 -3.73 10.64
C MET A 160 18.03 -2.33 10.95
N PHE A 161 17.19 -1.30 10.88
CA PHE A 161 17.59 0.07 11.23
C PHE A 161 18.06 0.20 12.68
N LEU A 162 17.41 -0.44 13.62
CA LEU A 162 17.76 -0.42 15.04
C LEU A 162 19.15 -1.00 15.33
N THR A 163 19.65 -1.88 14.48
CA THR A 163 20.98 -2.50 14.60
C THR A 163 22.05 -1.81 13.76
N THR A 164 21.69 -0.74 13.03
CA THR A 164 22.58 -0.03 12.08
C THR A 164 23.17 1.21 12.77
N GLU A 165 24.50 1.35 12.74
CA GLU A 165 25.20 2.52 13.30
C GLU A 165 25.28 3.69 12.32
N CYS A 166 25.31 3.42 11.01
CA CYS A 166 25.31 4.46 9.99
C CYS A 166 24.63 4.02 8.70
N VAL A 167 24.16 4.99 7.91
CA VAL A 167 23.57 4.79 6.59
C VAL A 167 24.40 5.56 5.57
N ILE A 168 24.82 4.88 4.51
CA ILE A 168 25.51 5.48 3.37
C ILE A 168 24.50 5.58 2.22
N ALA A 169 24.24 6.78 1.75
CA ALA A 169 23.35 7.04 0.63
C ALA A 169 24.02 7.90 -0.42
N GLU A 170 23.65 7.71 -1.68
CA GLU A 170 24.12 8.57 -2.76
C GLU A 170 23.60 10.00 -2.56
N LYS A 171 24.51 10.96 -2.64
CA LYS A 171 24.14 12.37 -2.63
C LYS A 171 23.51 12.71 -3.99
N LYS A 172 22.29 13.23 -3.96
CA LYS A 172 21.62 13.69 -5.18
C LYS A 172 22.45 14.84 -5.79
N GLU A 173 23.05 14.62 -6.97
CA GLU A 173 23.74 15.68 -7.70
C GLU A 173 22.71 16.65 -8.24
N GLU A 174 22.89 17.94 -7.95
CA GLU A 174 22.15 19.01 -8.61
C GLU A 174 22.62 19.05 -10.08
N VAL A 175 21.76 18.59 -10.99
CA VAL A 175 22.02 18.75 -12.43
C VAL A 175 22.03 20.25 -12.73
N PRO A 176 23.17 20.82 -13.18
CA PRO A 176 23.22 22.22 -13.53
C PRO A 176 22.12 22.53 -14.57
N ALA A 177 21.34 23.58 -14.34
CA ALA A 177 20.35 24.00 -15.31
C ALA A 177 21.02 24.17 -16.68
N ALA A 178 20.51 23.49 -17.69
CA ALA A 178 21.02 23.64 -19.05
C ALA A 178 21.05 25.12 -19.44
N PRO A 179 22.15 25.63 -20.00
CA PRO A 179 22.21 27.02 -20.40
C PRO A 179 21.06 27.33 -21.36
N ALA A 180 20.33 28.40 -21.07
CA ALA A 180 19.25 28.87 -21.91
C ALA A 180 19.80 29.06 -23.33
N ALA A 181 19.16 28.43 -24.32
CA ALA A 181 19.52 28.58 -25.71
C ALA A 181 19.47 30.08 -26.09
N PRO A 182 20.49 30.61 -26.78
CA PRO A 182 20.49 31.99 -27.19
C PRO A 182 19.27 32.21 -28.11
N GLY A 183 18.42 33.17 -27.70
CA GLY A 183 17.24 33.53 -28.48
C GLY A 183 17.68 33.98 -29.87
N MET A 184 17.20 33.29 -30.89
CA MET A 184 17.22 33.80 -32.25
C MET A 184 16.22 34.96 -32.31
N GLY A 185 16.72 36.18 -32.14
CA GLY A 185 16.05 37.37 -32.53
C GLY A 185 16.16 37.51 -34.04
N GLY A 186 15.04 37.65 -34.69
CA GLY A 186 14.86 38.01 -36.09
C GLY A 186 13.45 38.50 -36.29
#